data_633cdfe1f8bf5c99b0e70afc56cb9af8
#
_entry.id   633cdfe1f8bf5c99b0e70afc56cb9af8
#
_cell.length_a   1.000
_cell.length_b   1.000
_cell.length_c   1.000
_cell.angle_alpha   90.00
_cell.angle_beta   90.00
_cell.angle_gamma   90.00
#
_symmetry.space_group_name_H-M   'P 1'
#
loop_
_entity.id
_entity.type
_entity.pdbx_description
1 polymer ?
#
loop_
_entity_poly.entity_id
_entity_poly.type
_entity_poly.pdbx_seq_one_letter_code
_entity_poly.pdbx_strand_id
1 'polypeptide(L)'
;MIVVLKQNSDKERVERLMQHFTDMGLRINYSEGEDTTILGLMGDTTRLDEGDIMAYDVVERVQRVTEPFKAVNRKFHPEDTIIEVAGRKIGAGYFNVMAGPCSVENEAQIVECAERVKAAGASFLRGGAFKPRTSPDSFQGLEAEGLKLLLEAKRQTGLPIVTEIMSEKHLDLFADVDIIQLGARNMQNFMLLKELGRCNKPILLKRGLSATMEEFLMAAEYIFAGGNKQVILCERGIRTFEKMIRNNLDLSAVPLVKMFSHLPIIIDPSHAAGRRDMVQPLSRAAIAAGADGLIIEAHNDPKHALCDGAQSLNLDQFDHVMSDIKRRAEFEGRVMMP
;
A
#
# COMPACT_ATOMS: atom_id res chain seq x y z
N MET A 1 -11.31 0.98 22.29
CA MET A 1 -12.77 1.20 22.42
C MET A 1 -13.17 2.29 21.44
N ILE A 2 -14.36 2.22 20.87
CA ILE A 2 -14.91 3.25 19.98
C ILE A 2 -16.14 3.85 20.64
N VAL A 3 -16.22 5.16 20.66
CA VAL A 3 -17.38 5.93 21.08
C VAL A 3 -17.95 6.61 19.85
N VAL A 4 -19.16 6.27 19.45
CA VAL A 4 -19.89 6.90 18.34
C VAL A 4 -20.68 8.06 18.91
N LEU A 5 -20.53 9.22 18.30
CA LEU A 5 -21.25 10.43 18.72
C LEU A 5 -22.55 10.58 17.93
N LYS A 6 -23.55 11.15 18.58
CA LYS A 6 -24.79 11.55 17.91
C LYS A 6 -24.51 12.63 16.87
N GLN A 7 -25.27 12.61 15.78
CA GLN A 7 -25.19 13.65 14.75
C GLN A 7 -25.50 15.03 15.35
N ASN A 8 -24.77 16.05 14.88
CA ASN A 8 -24.91 17.42 15.33
C ASN A 8 -24.71 17.63 16.85
N SER A 9 -23.87 16.81 17.48
CA SER A 9 -23.52 16.96 18.89
C SER A 9 -22.88 18.34 19.17
N ASP A 10 -23.19 18.89 20.34
CA ASP A 10 -22.59 20.15 20.81
C ASP A 10 -21.07 20.01 20.94
N LYS A 11 -20.33 20.86 20.24
CA LYS A 11 -18.87 20.80 20.16
C LYS A 11 -18.19 20.95 21.52
N GLU A 12 -18.69 21.85 22.39
CA GLU A 12 -18.09 22.04 23.71
C GLU A 12 -18.26 20.80 24.60
N ARG A 13 -19.38 20.09 24.45
CA ARG A 13 -19.64 18.83 25.19
C ARG A 13 -18.75 17.71 24.68
N VAL A 14 -18.53 17.63 23.36
CA VAL A 14 -17.60 16.68 22.75
C VAL A 14 -16.19 16.95 23.21
N GLU A 15 -15.74 18.20 23.22
CA GLU A 15 -14.40 18.59 23.70
C GLU A 15 -14.20 18.23 25.18
N ARG A 16 -15.21 18.46 26.02
CA ARG A 16 -15.18 18.05 27.43
C ARG A 16 -15.07 16.53 27.60
N LEU A 17 -15.80 15.75 26.80
CA LEU A 17 -15.69 14.31 26.80
C LEU A 17 -14.29 13.84 26.36
N MET A 18 -13.75 14.45 25.31
CA MET A 18 -12.38 14.16 24.84
C MET A 18 -11.34 14.50 25.90
N GLN A 19 -11.49 15.67 26.58
CA GLN A 19 -10.58 16.04 27.67
C GLN A 19 -10.63 15.04 28.81
N HIS A 20 -11.83 14.59 29.20
CA HIS A 20 -12.01 13.58 30.22
C HIS A 20 -11.23 12.28 29.92
N PHE A 21 -11.33 11.77 28.69
CA PHE A 21 -10.55 10.58 28.27
C PHE A 21 -9.04 10.84 28.23
N THR A 22 -8.64 12.05 27.84
CA THR A 22 -7.22 12.44 27.83
C THR A 22 -6.65 12.49 29.25
N ASP A 23 -7.41 13.02 30.21
CA ASP A 23 -7.04 13.09 31.63
C ASP A 23 -6.91 11.68 32.24
N MET A 24 -7.64 10.69 31.71
CA MET A 24 -7.49 9.28 32.07
C MET A 24 -6.27 8.61 31.40
N GLY A 25 -5.44 9.36 30.68
CA GLY A 25 -4.23 8.86 30.01
C GLY A 25 -4.48 8.14 28.68
N LEU A 26 -5.66 8.29 28.08
CA LEU A 26 -5.99 7.72 26.79
C LEU A 26 -5.60 8.67 25.65
N ARG A 27 -5.19 8.11 24.52
CA ARG A 27 -5.07 8.83 23.25
C ARG A 27 -6.36 8.70 22.51
N ILE A 28 -6.78 9.78 21.83
CA ILE A 28 -8.02 9.83 21.08
C ILE A 28 -7.69 9.96 19.59
N ASN A 29 -8.24 9.09 18.79
CA ASN A 29 -8.32 9.24 17.35
C ASN A 29 -9.71 9.79 17.02
N TYR A 30 -9.80 11.10 16.71
CA TYR A 30 -11.04 11.74 16.28
C TYR A 30 -11.19 11.54 14.77
N SER A 31 -12.32 10.99 14.36
CA SER A 31 -12.67 10.80 12.96
C SER A 31 -14.07 11.35 12.72
N GLU A 32 -14.16 12.37 11.89
CA GLU A 32 -15.41 13.01 11.47
C GLU A 32 -15.68 12.65 10.01
N GLY A 33 -16.70 11.82 9.78
CA GLY A 33 -17.21 11.47 8.47
C GLY A 33 -18.47 12.26 8.12
N GLU A 34 -18.99 12.05 6.91
CA GLU A 34 -20.23 12.73 6.46
C GLU A 34 -21.44 12.39 7.35
N ASP A 35 -21.56 11.13 7.77
CA ASP A 35 -22.73 10.64 8.51
C ASP A 35 -22.41 10.28 9.98
N THR A 36 -21.15 10.11 10.34
CA THR A 36 -20.77 9.55 11.63
C THR A 36 -19.50 10.18 12.16
N THR A 37 -19.52 10.65 13.40
CA THR A 37 -18.34 11.08 14.14
C THR A 37 -17.98 10.06 15.21
N ILE A 38 -16.72 9.66 15.28
CA ILE A 38 -16.25 8.69 16.25
C ILE A 38 -15.04 9.18 17.05
N LEU A 39 -14.99 8.77 18.32
CA LEU A 39 -13.81 8.88 19.17
C LEU A 39 -13.21 7.49 19.33
N GLY A 40 -12.08 7.25 18.70
CA GLY A 40 -11.31 6.02 18.86
C GLY A 40 -10.39 6.12 20.08
N LEU A 41 -10.75 5.46 21.19
CA LEU A 41 -9.96 5.48 22.42
C LEU A 41 -8.85 4.43 22.35
N MET A 42 -7.60 4.88 22.44
CA MET A 42 -6.39 4.07 22.37
C MET A 42 -5.64 4.14 23.71
N GLY A 43 -5.25 2.99 24.26
CA GLY A 43 -4.61 2.83 25.56
C GLY A 43 -5.28 1.75 26.37
N ASP A 44 -5.11 1.77 27.68
CA ASP A 44 -5.76 0.81 28.60
C ASP A 44 -7.22 1.21 28.83
N THR A 45 -8.11 0.67 28.01
CA THR A 45 -9.56 0.88 28.11
C THR A 45 -10.26 -0.17 28.99
N THR A 46 -9.54 -1.04 29.67
CA THR A 46 -10.12 -2.10 30.51
C THR A 46 -10.91 -1.55 31.70
N ARG A 47 -10.50 -0.39 32.19
CA ARG A 47 -11.10 0.29 33.35
C ARG A 47 -12.33 1.13 32.99
N LEU A 48 -12.62 1.29 31.70
CA LEU A 48 -13.78 2.05 31.26
C LEU A 48 -15.04 1.18 31.30
N ASP A 49 -16.08 1.68 31.93
CA ASP A 49 -17.42 1.09 31.87
C ASP A 49 -18.18 1.66 30.68
N GLU A 50 -18.81 0.80 29.88
CA GLU A 50 -19.56 1.21 28.70
C GLU A 50 -20.83 1.97 29.09
N GLY A 51 -21.44 1.61 30.22
CA GLY A 51 -22.63 2.28 30.75
C GLY A 51 -22.35 3.71 31.18
N ASP A 52 -21.20 3.96 31.84
CA ASP A 52 -20.78 5.31 32.23
C ASP A 52 -20.54 6.20 31.01
N ILE A 53 -19.94 5.65 29.94
CA ILE A 53 -19.73 6.40 28.70
C ILE A 53 -21.05 6.64 27.96
N MET A 54 -21.93 5.66 27.93
CA MET A 54 -23.28 5.80 27.33
C MET A 54 -24.15 6.83 28.04
N ALA A 55 -23.83 7.17 29.31
CA ALA A 55 -24.58 8.19 30.06
C ALA A 55 -24.33 9.62 29.57
N TYR A 56 -23.25 9.85 28.78
CA TYR A 56 -23.04 11.16 28.17
C TYR A 56 -24.05 11.40 27.05
N ASP A 57 -24.72 12.54 27.09
CA ASP A 57 -25.81 12.91 26.18
C ASP A 57 -25.38 13.02 24.69
N VAL A 58 -24.10 13.25 24.43
CA VAL A 58 -23.50 13.31 23.09
C VAL A 58 -23.15 11.93 22.52
N VAL A 59 -23.18 10.87 23.33
CA VAL A 59 -22.83 9.51 22.92
C VAL A 59 -24.06 8.78 22.37
N GLU A 60 -23.93 8.18 21.20
CA GLU A 60 -24.92 7.32 20.58
C GLU A 60 -24.73 5.85 20.98
N ARG A 61 -23.48 5.37 20.86
CA ARG A 61 -23.14 4.00 21.23
C ARG A 61 -21.65 3.85 21.55
N VAL A 62 -21.33 2.81 22.31
CA VAL A 62 -19.98 2.41 22.65
C VAL A 62 -19.71 1.00 22.11
N GLN A 63 -18.52 0.75 21.62
CA GLN A 63 -18.13 -0.58 21.11
C GLN A 63 -16.69 -0.91 21.51
N ARG A 64 -16.49 -2.08 22.12
CA ARG A 64 -15.11 -2.61 22.30
C ARG A 64 -14.59 -3.16 20.99
N VAL A 65 -13.32 -2.88 20.73
CA VAL A 65 -12.60 -3.39 19.57
C VAL A 65 -11.58 -4.41 20.05
N THR A 66 -11.72 -5.63 19.59
CA THR A 66 -10.89 -6.77 19.97
C THR A 66 -9.64 -6.92 19.11
N GLU A 67 -9.70 -6.47 17.85
CA GLU A 67 -8.59 -6.52 16.92
C GLU A 67 -7.37 -5.75 17.48
N PRO A 68 -6.13 -6.28 17.36
CA PRO A 68 -4.93 -5.65 17.92
C PRO A 68 -4.53 -4.34 17.23
N PHE A 69 -4.86 -4.18 15.95
CA PHE A 69 -4.66 -2.94 15.19
C PHE A 69 -5.85 -1.98 15.40
N LYS A 70 -5.54 -0.71 15.60
CA LYS A 70 -6.54 0.32 15.95
C LYS A 70 -6.59 1.46 14.93
N ALA A 71 -5.44 2.12 14.67
CA ALA A 71 -5.38 3.28 13.78
C ALA A 71 -5.67 2.91 12.33
N VAL A 72 -5.29 1.72 11.87
CA VAL A 72 -5.59 1.20 10.53
C VAL A 72 -6.92 0.45 10.45
N ASN A 73 -7.66 0.33 11.56
CA ASN A 73 -8.93 -0.40 11.61
C ASN A 73 -10.08 0.47 11.11
N ARG A 74 -10.89 -0.07 10.21
CA ARG A 74 -12.08 0.62 9.66
C ARG A 74 -13.06 1.08 10.74
N LYS A 75 -13.14 0.38 11.86
CA LYS A 75 -13.99 0.80 12.99
C LYS A 75 -13.55 2.14 13.58
N PHE A 76 -12.25 2.50 13.47
CA PHE A 76 -11.71 3.79 13.92
C PHE A 76 -11.66 4.86 12.81
N HIS A 77 -11.80 4.46 11.56
CA HIS A 77 -11.85 5.33 10.39
C HIS A 77 -12.77 4.67 9.35
N PRO A 78 -14.09 4.96 9.40
CA PRO A 78 -15.09 4.28 8.56
C PRO A 78 -14.91 4.48 7.06
N GLU A 79 -14.44 5.66 6.65
CA GLU A 79 -14.28 6.04 5.25
C GLU A 79 -12.99 5.48 4.64
N ASP A 80 -13.02 5.23 3.33
CA ASP A 80 -11.82 4.79 2.62
C ASP A 80 -10.75 5.90 2.59
N THR A 81 -9.52 5.54 2.89
CA THR A 81 -8.39 6.45 2.74
C THR A 81 -8.03 6.66 1.28
N ILE A 82 -7.88 7.92 0.90
CA ILE A 82 -7.30 8.33 -0.39
C ILE A 82 -5.90 8.86 -0.14
N ILE A 83 -4.92 8.29 -0.84
CA ILE A 83 -3.53 8.77 -0.81
C ILE A 83 -3.26 9.50 -2.11
N GLU A 84 -2.85 10.77 -2.00
CA GLU A 84 -2.52 11.59 -3.16
C GLU A 84 -1.01 11.67 -3.37
N VAL A 85 -0.56 11.34 -4.58
CA VAL A 85 0.86 11.32 -4.96
C VAL A 85 1.02 11.97 -6.32
N ALA A 86 1.70 13.10 -6.40
CA ALA A 86 1.95 13.82 -7.64
C ALA A 86 0.67 14.02 -8.48
N GLY A 87 -0.45 14.40 -7.84
CA GLY A 87 -1.75 14.64 -8.46
C GLY A 87 -2.56 13.37 -8.79
N ARG A 88 -2.07 12.20 -8.43
CA ARG A 88 -2.77 10.91 -8.61
C ARG A 88 -3.35 10.43 -7.29
N LYS A 89 -4.59 9.97 -7.31
CA LYS A 89 -5.32 9.46 -6.14
C LYS A 89 -5.31 7.94 -6.14
N ILE A 90 -4.98 7.34 -4.99
CA ILE A 90 -4.92 5.89 -4.77
C ILE A 90 -5.92 5.52 -3.67
N GLY A 91 -6.83 4.58 -3.94
CA GLY A 91 -7.92 4.17 -3.03
C GLY A 91 -9.27 4.77 -3.42
N ALA A 92 -10.32 4.38 -2.70
CA ALA A 92 -11.68 4.92 -2.82
C ALA A 92 -12.22 5.01 -4.27
N GLY A 93 -12.14 3.93 -5.03
CA GLY A 93 -12.64 3.87 -6.40
C GLY A 93 -11.65 4.27 -7.50
N TYR A 94 -10.51 4.88 -7.14
CA TYR A 94 -9.41 5.12 -8.07
C TYR A 94 -8.60 3.84 -8.28
N PHE A 95 -8.20 3.60 -9.54
CA PHE A 95 -7.41 2.43 -9.93
C PHE A 95 -6.12 2.85 -10.60
N ASN A 96 -4.99 2.42 -10.08
CA ASN A 96 -3.67 2.81 -10.54
C ASN A 96 -2.84 1.60 -10.99
N VAL A 97 -2.00 1.79 -12.02
CA VAL A 97 -1.03 0.79 -12.44
C VAL A 97 0.38 1.35 -12.26
N MET A 98 1.16 0.67 -11.43
CA MET A 98 2.58 0.92 -11.23
C MET A 98 3.34 -0.07 -12.10
N ALA A 99 4.12 0.38 -13.08
CA ALA A 99 4.78 -0.51 -14.03
C ALA A 99 6.22 -0.12 -14.33
N GLY A 100 7.04 -1.09 -14.71
CA GLY A 100 8.46 -0.91 -15.04
C GLY A 100 9.28 -2.15 -14.70
N PRO A 101 10.60 -2.12 -14.87
CA PRO A 101 11.45 -3.31 -14.73
C PRO A 101 11.61 -3.74 -13.26
N CYS A 102 11.91 -5.02 -13.05
CA CYS A 102 12.25 -5.53 -11.71
C CYS A 102 13.41 -4.75 -11.11
N SER A 103 14.49 -4.57 -11.87
CA SER A 103 15.66 -3.80 -11.49
C SER A 103 16.01 -2.74 -12.52
N VAL A 104 16.57 -1.63 -12.05
CA VAL A 104 17.23 -0.65 -12.90
C VAL A 104 18.60 -1.18 -13.27
N GLU A 105 18.89 -1.28 -14.57
CA GLU A 105 20.10 -1.90 -15.09
C GLU A 105 21.02 -0.89 -15.80
N ASN A 106 20.46 0.07 -16.52
CA ASN A 106 21.12 1.19 -17.14
C ASN A 106 20.09 2.26 -17.55
N GLU A 107 20.60 3.43 -18.00
CA GLU A 107 19.76 4.55 -18.37
C GLU A 107 18.84 4.24 -19.56
N ALA A 108 19.37 3.64 -20.62
CA ALA A 108 18.57 3.33 -21.82
C ALA A 108 17.40 2.40 -21.49
N GLN A 109 17.63 1.37 -20.68
CA GLN A 109 16.59 0.42 -20.25
C GLN A 109 15.48 1.13 -19.47
N ILE A 110 15.83 1.93 -18.44
CA ILE A 110 14.82 2.51 -17.56
C ILE A 110 14.03 3.62 -18.27
N VAL A 111 14.67 4.41 -19.11
CA VAL A 111 14.01 5.48 -19.89
C VAL A 111 13.05 4.87 -20.92
N GLU A 112 13.49 3.89 -21.71
CA GLU A 112 12.64 3.19 -22.68
C GLU A 112 11.44 2.53 -21.99
N CYS A 113 11.66 1.83 -20.88
CA CYS A 113 10.58 1.25 -20.09
C CYS A 113 9.59 2.33 -19.60
N ALA A 114 10.10 3.45 -19.08
CA ALA A 114 9.26 4.53 -18.54
C ALA A 114 8.39 5.16 -19.63
N GLU A 115 8.96 5.46 -20.80
CA GLU A 115 8.22 6.01 -21.94
C GLU A 115 7.09 5.07 -22.40
N ARG A 116 7.41 3.79 -22.57
CA ARG A 116 6.46 2.79 -23.04
C ARG A 116 5.35 2.51 -22.03
N VAL A 117 5.68 2.34 -20.74
CA VAL A 117 4.64 2.10 -19.72
C VAL A 117 3.76 3.33 -19.54
N LYS A 118 4.29 4.55 -19.65
CA LYS A 118 3.52 5.79 -19.66
C LYS A 118 2.55 5.83 -20.84
N ALA A 119 3.06 5.58 -22.06
CA ALA A 119 2.23 5.57 -23.28
C ALA A 119 1.08 4.55 -23.18
N ALA A 120 1.33 3.40 -22.55
CA ALA A 120 0.30 2.40 -22.27
C ALA A 120 -0.71 2.86 -21.19
N GLY A 121 -0.41 3.91 -20.40
CA GLY A 121 -1.28 4.49 -19.39
C GLY A 121 -1.01 4.01 -17.95
N ALA A 122 0.23 3.62 -17.65
CA ALA A 122 0.66 3.42 -16.27
C ALA A 122 0.71 4.77 -15.54
N SER A 123 0.33 4.76 -14.27
CA SER A 123 0.29 5.95 -13.41
C SER A 123 1.63 6.22 -12.71
N PHE A 124 2.43 5.19 -12.49
CA PHE A 124 3.72 5.26 -11.78
C PHE A 124 4.76 4.38 -12.46
N LEU A 125 6.02 4.85 -12.44
CA LEU A 125 7.16 4.03 -12.80
C LEU A 125 7.64 3.27 -11.57
N ARG A 126 7.71 1.92 -11.65
CA ARG A 126 8.37 1.12 -10.64
C ARG A 126 9.72 0.61 -11.16
N GLY A 127 10.70 0.54 -10.29
CA GLY A 127 12.02 -0.03 -10.57
C GLY A 127 12.81 -0.23 -9.31
N GLY A 128 13.50 -1.36 -9.15
CA GLY A 128 14.33 -1.62 -7.98
C GLY A 128 15.75 -1.10 -8.19
N ALA A 129 16.16 -0.11 -7.39
CA ALA A 129 17.56 0.33 -7.33
C ALA A 129 18.41 -0.57 -6.41
N PHE A 130 17.81 -1.03 -5.33
CA PHE A 130 18.36 -2.00 -4.38
C PHE A 130 17.67 -3.35 -4.53
N LYS A 131 18.38 -4.45 -4.42
CA LYS A 131 17.83 -5.79 -4.61
C LYS A 131 18.16 -6.73 -3.44
N PRO A 132 17.13 -7.19 -2.66
CA PRO A 132 17.32 -8.22 -1.64
C PRO A 132 17.52 -9.58 -2.32
N ARG A 133 18.73 -10.11 -2.29
CA ARG A 133 19.05 -11.40 -2.94
C ARG A 133 19.35 -12.47 -1.91
N THR A 134 18.91 -13.70 -2.19
CA THR A 134 19.24 -14.88 -1.37
C THR A 134 20.65 -15.39 -1.63
N SER A 135 21.20 -15.15 -2.83
CA SER A 135 22.60 -15.44 -3.16
C SER A 135 23.42 -14.15 -3.21
N PRO A 136 24.59 -14.10 -2.55
CA PRO A 136 25.47 -12.94 -2.61
C PRO A 136 26.05 -12.71 -4.02
N ASP A 137 26.12 -13.75 -4.84
CA ASP A 137 26.66 -13.67 -6.22
C ASP A 137 25.66 -13.11 -7.24
N SER A 138 24.39 -12.91 -6.83
CA SER A 138 23.36 -12.33 -7.69
C SER A 138 23.52 -10.83 -7.78
N PHE A 139 23.01 -10.23 -8.86
CA PHE A 139 22.95 -8.78 -9.04
C PHE A 139 22.25 -8.09 -7.87
N GLN A 140 22.94 -7.21 -7.15
CA GLN A 140 22.47 -6.55 -5.92
C GLN A 140 21.71 -5.24 -6.19
N GLY A 141 21.64 -4.80 -7.46
CA GLY A 141 21.13 -3.49 -7.86
C GLY A 141 22.26 -2.47 -8.05
N LEU A 142 21.91 -1.34 -8.63
CA LEU A 142 22.84 -0.20 -8.83
C LEU A 142 22.83 0.77 -7.64
N GLU A 143 22.05 0.48 -6.60
CA GLU A 143 21.94 1.28 -5.36
C GLU A 143 21.69 2.78 -5.65
N ALA A 144 22.54 3.68 -5.12
CA ALA A 144 22.40 5.12 -5.31
C ALA A 144 22.43 5.55 -6.79
N GLU A 145 23.20 4.87 -7.63
CA GLU A 145 23.22 5.13 -9.07
C GLU A 145 21.87 4.75 -9.71
N GLY A 146 21.31 3.62 -9.31
CA GLY A 146 19.97 3.21 -9.77
C GLY A 146 18.87 4.21 -9.40
N LEU A 147 18.96 4.87 -8.23
CA LEU A 147 18.07 5.95 -7.86
C LEU A 147 18.22 7.16 -8.78
N LYS A 148 19.44 7.57 -9.12
CA LYS A 148 19.68 8.67 -10.08
C LYS A 148 19.08 8.37 -11.45
N LEU A 149 19.23 7.14 -11.94
CA LEU A 149 18.63 6.72 -13.21
C LEU A 149 17.10 6.72 -13.17
N LEU A 150 16.49 6.33 -12.06
CA LEU A 150 15.04 6.45 -11.86
C LEU A 150 14.58 7.92 -11.87
N LEU A 151 15.32 8.81 -11.20
CA LEU A 151 15.03 10.25 -11.20
C LEU A 151 15.17 10.87 -12.57
N GLU A 152 16.16 10.44 -13.36
CA GLU A 152 16.30 10.87 -14.77
C GLU A 152 15.10 10.41 -15.61
N ALA A 153 14.68 9.15 -15.49
CA ALA A 153 13.49 8.66 -16.18
C ALA A 153 12.22 9.42 -15.75
N LYS A 154 12.08 9.75 -14.45
CA LYS A 154 11.01 10.63 -13.93
C LYS A 154 11.06 12.01 -14.57
N ARG A 155 12.25 12.62 -14.66
CA ARG A 155 12.44 13.95 -15.27
C ARG A 155 12.01 13.96 -16.75
N GLN A 156 12.33 12.93 -17.51
CA GLN A 156 12.00 12.82 -18.94
C GLN A 156 10.53 12.51 -19.17
N THR A 157 9.93 11.67 -18.36
CA THR A 157 8.57 11.17 -18.59
C THR A 157 7.50 11.86 -17.73
N GLY A 158 7.87 12.46 -16.60
CA GLY A 158 6.93 12.97 -15.61
C GLY A 158 6.21 11.89 -14.79
N LEU A 159 6.55 10.60 -14.97
CA LEU A 159 5.99 9.53 -14.11
C LEU A 159 6.58 9.62 -12.71
N PRO A 160 5.77 9.69 -11.65
CA PRO A 160 6.26 9.53 -10.30
C PRO A 160 6.79 8.11 -10.08
N ILE A 161 7.78 7.97 -9.21
CA ILE A 161 8.52 6.73 -9.01
C ILE A 161 8.17 6.00 -7.73
N VAL A 162 8.17 4.65 -7.83
CA VAL A 162 8.03 3.71 -6.71
C VAL A 162 9.27 2.83 -6.68
N THR A 163 10.03 2.86 -5.60
CA THR A 163 11.23 2.01 -5.47
C THR A 163 11.42 1.49 -4.06
N GLU A 164 12.06 0.31 -3.94
CA GLU A 164 12.22 -0.40 -2.68
C GLU A 164 13.38 0.13 -1.86
N ILE A 165 13.12 0.38 -0.57
CA ILE A 165 14.15 0.66 0.43
C ILE A 165 14.54 -0.63 1.16
N MET A 166 15.85 -0.78 1.44
CA MET A 166 16.36 -1.97 2.13
C MET A 166 16.76 -1.73 3.58
N SER A 167 17.11 -0.49 3.91
CA SER A 167 17.59 -0.12 5.26
C SER A 167 17.26 1.35 5.53
N GLU A 168 17.06 1.67 6.81
CA GLU A 168 16.89 3.04 7.30
C GLU A 168 18.09 3.95 6.95
N LYS A 169 19.28 3.38 6.80
CA LYS A 169 20.50 4.11 6.41
C LYS A 169 20.41 4.74 5.02
N HIS A 170 19.48 4.27 4.20
CA HIS A 170 19.31 4.78 2.84
C HIS A 170 18.23 5.86 2.73
N LEU A 171 17.53 6.21 3.83
CA LEU A 171 16.40 7.14 3.78
C LEU A 171 16.73 8.49 3.14
N ASP A 172 17.92 9.03 3.39
CA ASP A 172 18.36 10.30 2.81
C ASP A 172 18.44 10.24 1.27
N LEU A 173 18.74 9.06 0.70
CA LEU A 173 18.78 8.86 -0.76
C LEU A 173 17.38 8.88 -1.40
N PHE A 174 16.33 8.71 -0.59
CA PHE A 174 14.94 8.64 -1.05
C PHE A 174 14.21 9.99 -1.01
N ALA A 175 14.93 11.10 -0.81
CA ALA A 175 14.33 12.43 -0.71
C ALA A 175 13.42 12.77 -1.90
N ASP A 176 13.80 12.42 -3.13
CA ASP A 176 13.06 12.72 -4.36
C ASP A 176 12.20 11.55 -4.88
N VAL A 177 12.15 10.43 -4.15
CA VAL A 177 11.27 9.29 -4.43
C VAL A 177 9.84 9.63 -4.02
N ASP A 178 8.86 9.28 -4.85
CA ASP A 178 7.45 9.62 -4.59
C ASP A 178 6.74 8.62 -3.66
N ILE A 179 7.00 7.33 -3.85
CA ILE A 179 6.48 6.24 -3.02
C ILE A 179 7.64 5.33 -2.61
N ILE A 180 7.83 5.14 -1.33
CA ILE A 180 8.82 4.19 -0.80
C ILE A 180 8.18 2.81 -0.70
N GLN A 181 8.70 1.82 -1.44
CA GLN A 181 8.26 0.44 -1.29
C GLN A 181 9.01 -0.23 -0.15
N LEU A 182 8.27 -0.87 0.76
CA LEU A 182 8.82 -1.82 1.72
C LEU A 182 8.57 -3.24 1.24
N GLY A 183 9.64 -3.95 0.90
CA GLY A 183 9.57 -5.31 0.35
C GLY A 183 9.04 -6.33 1.35
N ALA A 184 8.48 -7.43 0.84
CA ALA A 184 7.86 -8.49 1.63
C ALA A 184 8.79 -9.11 2.70
N ARG A 185 10.10 -9.15 2.44
CA ARG A 185 11.10 -9.66 3.41
C ARG A 185 11.33 -8.71 4.58
N ASN A 186 11.00 -7.43 4.42
CA ASN A 186 11.14 -6.39 5.44
C ASN A 186 9.81 -6.03 6.14
N MET A 187 8.71 -6.74 5.84
CA MET A 187 7.40 -6.45 6.47
C MET A 187 7.46 -6.50 8.01
N GLN A 188 8.30 -7.34 8.56
CA GLN A 188 8.51 -7.48 10.01
C GLN A 188 9.83 -6.84 10.50
N ASN A 189 10.46 -6.02 9.69
CA ASN A 189 11.60 -5.19 10.12
C ASN A 189 11.08 -3.98 10.90
N PHE A 190 10.78 -4.18 12.18
CA PHE A 190 10.14 -3.17 13.03
C PHE A 190 10.98 -1.90 13.19
N MET A 191 12.30 -1.99 13.08
CA MET A 191 13.17 -0.81 13.13
C MET A 191 12.93 0.05 11.88
N LEU A 192 12.95 -0.55 10.69
CA LEU A 192 12.66 0.15 9.44
C LEU A 192 11.22 0.68 9.39
N LEU A 193 10.24 -0.10 9.88
CA LEU A 193 8.84 0.35 9.97
C LEU A 193 8.70 1.62 10.83
N LYS A 194 9.41 1.71 11.96
CA LYS A 194 9.40 2.89 12.83
C LYS A 194 9.99 4.12 12.14
N GLU A 195 11.09 3.97 11.41
CA GLU A 195 11.70 5.08 10.67
C GLU A 195 10.80 5.53 9.50
N LEU A 196 10.20 4.59 8.76
CA LEU A 196 9.21 4.91 7.72
C LEU A 196 7.95 5.57 8.30
N GLY A 197 7.60 5.26 9.55
CA GLY A 197 6.53 5.94 10.28
C GLY A 197 6.82 7.42 10.57
N ARG A 198 8.08 7.81 10.61
CA ARG A 198 8.49 9.21 10.86
C ARG A 198 8.68 10.02 9.57
N CYS A 199 8.78 9.36 8.43
CA CYS A 199 8.92 10.06 7.16
C CYS A 199 7.56 10.54 6.64
N ASN A 200 7.56 11.64 5.89
CA ASN A 200 6.34 12.20 5.29
C ASN A 200 6.23 11.78 3.80
N LYS A 201 6.31 10.47 3.55
CA LYS A 201 6.18 9.90 2.20
C LYS A 201 5.22 8.72 2.20
N PRO A 202 4.45 8.51 1.13
CA PRO A 202 3.66 7.31 0.96
C PRO A 202 4.51 6.06 0.99
N ILE A 203 4.04 5.04 1.71
CA ILE A 203 4.69 3.74 1.87
C ILE A 203 3.85 2.66 1.19
N LEU A 204 4.43 1.98 0.20
CA LEU A 204 3.87 0.77 -0.37
C LEU A 204 4.38 -0.43 0.43
N LEU A 205 3.55 -0.93 1.34
CA LEU A 205 3.87 -2.06 2.23
C LEU A 205 3.48 -3.37 1.56
N LYS A 206 4.46 -4.21 1.23
CA LYS A 206 4.23 -5.56 0.67
C LYS A 206 4.04 -6.60 1.76
N ARG A 207 2.99 -7.42 1.64
CA ARG A 207 2.71 -8.55 2.54
C ARG A 207 3.86 -9.55 2.53
N GLY A 208 4.25 -10.02 3.70
CA GLY A 208 5.24 -11.07 3.89
C GLY A 208 4.76 -12.41 3.32
N LEU A 209 5.70 -13.25 2.88
CA LEU A 209 5.42 -14.52 2.18
C LEU A 209 4.63 -15.56 2.99
N SER A 210 4.62 -15.43 4.32
CA SER A 210 3.90 -16.32 5.24
C SER A 210 3.14 -15.53 6.31
N ALA A 211 2.89 -14.23 6.02
CA ALA A 211 2.23 -13.34 6.96
C ALA A 211 0.70 -13.52 6.93
N THR A 212 0.10 -13.56 8.11
CA THR A 212 -1.35 -13.47 8.28
C THR A 212 -1.83 -12.06 7.91
N MET A 213 -3.14 -11.89 7.74
CA MET A 213 -3.73 -10.55 7.52
C MET A 213 -3.56 -9.66 8.76
N GLU A 214 -3.63 -10.25 9.96
CA GLU A 214 -3.40 -9.52 11.21
C GLU A 214 -1.98 -8.97 11.28
N GLU A 215 -0.95 -9.80 11.01
CA GLU A 215 0.45 -9.36 10.98
C GLU A 215 0.68 -8.27 9.92
N PHE A 216 0.01 -8.38 8.77
CA PHE A 216 0.11 -7.39 7.70
C PHE A 216 -0.48 -6.04 8.11
N LEU A 217 -1.67 -6.04 8.74
CA LEU A 217 -2.30 -4.82 9.26
C LEU A 217 -1.52 -4.26 10.47
N MET A 218 -0.96 -5.13 11.33
CA MET A 218 -0.08 -4.69 12.41
C MET A 218 1.21 -4.03 11.91
N ALA A 219 1.79 -4.48 10.80
CA ALA A 219 2.92 -3.80 10.18
C ALA A 219 2.55 -2.38 9.70
N ALA A 220 1.36 -2.20 9.12
CA ALA A 220 0.83 -0.87 8.79
C ALA A 220 0.59 -0.01 10.04
N GLU A 221 0.07 -0.61 11.12
CA GLU A 221 -0.12 0.06 12.41
C GLU A 221 1.19 0.62 12.99
N TYR A 222 2.33 -0.09 12.83
CA TYR A 222 3.65 0.40 13.21
C TYR A 222 4.04 1.68 12.48
N ILE A 223 3.74 1.78 11.19
CA ILE A 223 4.00 2.99 10.40
C ILE A 223 3.10 4.13 10.89
N PHE A 224 1.82 3.87 11.11
CA PHE A 224 0.85 4.83 11.65
C PHE A 224 1.24 5.35 13.03
N ALA A 225 1.77 4.49 13.90
CA ALA A 225 2.23 4.87 15.23
C ALA A 225 3.37 5.89 15.21
N GLY A 226 4.16 5.94 14.14
CA GLY A 226 5.20 6.93 13.90
C GLY A 226 4.66 8.28 13.41
N GLY A 227 3.38 8.36 13.00
CA GLY A 227 2.72 9.56 12.49
C GLY A 227 2.43 9.54 10.98
N ASN A 228 3.03 8.62 10.21
CA ASN A 228 2.80 8.52 8.78
C ASN A 228 1.51 7.73 8.48
N LYS A 229 0.50 8.42 7.97
CA LYS A 229 -0.80 7.84 7.62
C LYS A 229 -0.93 7.43 6.15
N GLN A 230 0.12 7.59 5.36
CA GLN A 230 0.12 7.36 3.92
C GLN A 230 0.62 5.94 3.59
N VAL A 231 -0.17 4.92 3.92
CA VAL A 231 0.19 3.51 3.70
C VAL A 231 -0.72 2.89 2.64
N ILE A 232 -0.10 2.32 1.61
CA ILE A 232 -0.73 1.53 0.56
C ILE A 232 -0.35 0.08 0.82
N LEU A 233 -1.34 -0.79 1.00
CA LEU A 233 -1.12 -2.22 1.16
C LEU A 233 -0.89 -2.89 -0.21
N CYS A 234 -0.02 -3.91 -0.25
CA CYS A 234 0.23 -4.66 -1.48
C CYS A 234 0.27 -6.17 -1.21
N GLU A 235 -0.74 -6.87 -1.68
CA GLU A 235 -0.73 -8.34 -1.72
C GLU A 235 0.13 -8.80 -2.89
N ARG A 236 1.02 -9.78 -2.66
CA ARG A 236 2.02 -10.25 -3.64
C ARG A 236 2.21 -11.77 -3.67
N GLY A 237 1.26 -12.50 -3.13
CA GLY A 237 1.29 -13.93 -3.01
C GLY A 237 1.92 -14.43 -1.72
N ILE A 238 1.36 -15.50 -1.21
CA ILE A 238 1.82 -16.22 -0.03
C ILE A 238 2.45 -17.56 -0.45
N ARG A 239 3.44 -18.02 0.32
CA ARG A 239 4.06 -19.32 0.10
C ARG A 239 3.12 -20.43 0.53
N THR A 240 2.92 -21.41 -0.35
CA THR A 240 2.14 -22.60 -0.08
C THR A 240 2.94 -23.85 -0.48
N PHE A 241 2.30 -25.00 -0.44
CA PHE A 241 2.85 -26.27 -0.94
C PHE A 241 2.91 -26.35 -2.47
N GLU A 242 2.22 -25.45 -3.21
CA GLU A 242 2.22 -25.42 -4.67
C GLU A 242 3.61 -25.06 -5.22
N LYS A 243 4.08 -25.79 -6.25
CA LYS A 243 5.42 -25.62 -6.83
C LYS A 243 5.42 -25.19 -8.30
N MET A 244 4.27 -25.19 -8.97
CA MET A 244 4.15 -24.78 -10.37
C MET A 244 4.18 -23.26 -10.54
N ILE A 245 3.92 -22.52 -9.46
CA ILE A 245 4.00 -21.07 -9.36
C ILE A 245 4.88 -20.68 -8.17
N ARG A 246 5.41 -19.47 -8.20
CA ARG A 246 6.31 -18.99 -7.13
C ARG A 246 5.61 -18.85 -5.78
N ASN A 247 4.41 -18.26 -5.79
CA ASN A 247 3.53 -18.09 -4.63
C ASN A 247 2.08 -18.08 -5.11
N ASN A 248 1.15 -18.43 -4.23
CA ASN A 248 -0.28 -18.30 -4.50
C ASN A 248 -0.74 -16.88 -4.25
N LEU A 249 -1.31 -16.23 -5.24
CA LEU A 249 -1.94 -14.92 -5.06
C LEU A 249 -3.20 -15.09 -4.20
N ASP A 250 -3.21 -14.44 -3.04
CA ASP A 250 -4.36 -14.45 -2.13
C ASP A 250 -5.28 -13.28 -2.44
N LEU A 251 -6.22 -13.50 -3.36
CA LEU A 251 -7.21 -12.47 -3.71
C LEU A 251 -8.25 -12.24 -2.60
N SER A 252 -8.39 -13.17 -1.65
CA SER A 252 -9.25 -12.96 -0.48
C SER A 252 -8.74 -11.84 0.43
N ALA A 253 -7.44 -11.50 0.32
CA ALA A 253 -6.86 -10.36 1.01
C ALA A 253 -7.56 -9.03 0.66
N VAL A 254 -8.07 -8.88 -0.57
CA VAL A 254 -8.74 -7.63 -0.99
C VAL A 254 -10.01 -7.37 -0.19
N PRO A 255 -11.04 -8.25 -0.22
CA PRO A 255 -12.24 -8.03 0.58
C PRO A 255 -11.96 -8.02 2.09
N LEU A 256 -10.99 -8.79 2.59
CA LEU A 256 -10.62 -8.76 4.00
C LEU A 256 -10.04 -7.40 4.40
N VAL A 257 -9.13 -6.83 3.61
CA VAL A 257 -8.61 -5.48 3.87
C VAL A 257 -9.76 -4.46 3.83
N LYS A 258 -10.64 -4.52 2.83
CA LYS A 258 -11.78 -3.60 2.75
C LYS A 258 -12.77 -3.75 3.92
N MET A 259 -12.88 -4.93 4.52
CA MET A 259 -13.73 -5.18 5.70
C MET A 259 -13.09 -4.64 6.99
N PHE A 260 -11.80 -4.84 7.18
CA PHE A 260 -11.12 -4.58 8.45
C PHE A 260 -10.31 -3.28 8.48
N SER A 261 -9.95 -2.72 7.31
CA SER A 261 -9.13 -1.52 7.21
C SER A 261 -9.71 -0.53 6.21
N HIS A 262 -9.34 0.71 6.37
CA HIS A 262 -9.67 1.81 5.45
C HIS A 262 -8.58 2.06 4.41
N LEU A 263 -7.47 1.32 4.48
CA LEU A 263 -6.30 1.54 3.62
C LEU A 263 -6.52 1.01 2.20
N PRO A 264 -5.96 1.68 1.18
CA PRO A 264 -5.96 1.15 -0.17
C PRO A 264 -5.11 -0.11 -0.28
N ILE A 265 -5.55 -1.06 -1.11
CA ILE A 265 -4.82 -2.29 -1.41
C ILE A 265 -4.63 -2.47 -2.91
N ILE A 266 -3.37 -2.68 -3.33
CA ILE A 266 -2.99 -3.04 -4.68
C ILE A 266 -2.47 -4.47 -4.74
N ILE A 267 -2.40 -5.03 -5.94
CA ILE A 267 -2.00 -6.43 -6.18
C ILE A 267 -0.76 -6.49 -7.05
N ASP A 268 0.15 -7.38 -6.71
CA ASP A 268 1.35 -7.71 -7.47
C ASP A 268 1.25 -9.10 -8.09
N PRO A 269 0.70 -9.23 -9.30
CA PRO A 269 0.56 -10.51 -9.98
C PRO A 269 1.91 -11.06 -10.46
N SER A 270 2.88 -10.19 -10.75
CA SER A 270 4.20 -10.58 -11.24
C SER A 270 4.98 -11.38 -10.20
N HIS A 271 5.12 -10.83 -8.98
CA HIS A 271 5.83 -11.53 -7.90
C HIS A 271 5.01 -12.65 -7.26
N ALA A 272 3.68 -12.64 -7.40
CA ALA A 272 2.86 -13.75 -6.95
C ALA A 272 3.16 -15.01 -7.76
N ALA A 273 2.82 -15.03 -9.02
CA ALA A 273 2.96 -16.23 -9.84
C ALA A 273 4.41 -16.54 -10.24
N GLY A 274 5.26 -15.53 -10.43
CA GLY A 274 6.63 -15.69 -10.95
C GLY A 274 6.66 -16.11 -12.42
N ARG A 275 5.55 -15.92 -13.14
CA ARG A 275 5.33 -16.33 -14.54
C ARG A 275 4.57 -15.25 -15.28
N ARG A 276 5.08 -14.85 -16.46
CA ARG A 276 4.47 -13.79 -17.28
C ARG A 276 3.10 -14.13 -17.84
N ASP A 277 2.84 -15.39 -18.16
CA ASP A 277 1.56 -15.88 -18.68
C ASP A 277 0.41 -15.80 -17.68
N MET A 278 0.74 -15.70 -16.39
CA MET A 278 -0.24 -15.56 -15.30
C MET A 278 -0.57 -14.09 -14.98
N VAL A 279 0.23 -13.12 -15.44
CA VAL A 279 0.04 -11.70 -15.06
C VAL A 279 -1.33 -11.18 -15.51
N GLN A 280 -1.73 -11.41 -16.76
CA GLN A 280 -3.01 -10.93 -17.28
C GLN A 280 -4.23 -11.55 -16.57
N PRO A 281 -4.36 -12.88 -16.45
CA PRO A 281 -5.52 -13.47 -15.76
C PRO A 281 -5.59 -13.06 -14.29
N LEU A 282 -4.46 -12.97 -13.58
CA LEU A 282 -4.44 -12.53 -12.19
C LEU A 282 -4.77 -11.04 -12.04
N SER A 283 -4.35 -10.19 -12.99
CA SER A 283 -4.74 -8.77 -13.01
C SER A 283 -6.26 -8.61 -13.16
N ARG A 284 -6.88 -9.39 -14.06
CA ARG A 284 -8.34 -9.42 -14.23
C ARG A 284 -9.06 -9.79 -12.94
N ALA A 285 -8.59 -10.85 -12.30
CA ALA A 285 -9.18 -11.33 -11.06
C ALA A 285 -9.01 -10.32 -9.90
N ALA A 286 -7.87 -9.62 -9.85
CA ALA A 286 -7.61 -8.57 -8.87
C ALA A 286 -8.58 -7.37 -9.00
N ILE A 287 -8.85 -6.93 -10.24
CA ILE A 287 -9.82 -5.85 -10.50
C ILE A 287 -11.21 -6.30 -10.03
N ALA A 288 -11.65 -7.49 -10.42
CA ALA A 288 -12.95 -8.04 -10.02
C ALA A 288 -13.07 -8.26 -8.49
N ALA A 289 -11.96 -8.56 -7.81
CA ALA A 289 -11.93 -8.66 -6.34
C ALA A 289 -12.04 -7.28 -5.64
N GLY A 290 -11.93 -6.18 -6.38
CA GLY A 290 -12.07 -4.82 -5.85
C GLY A 290 -10.76 -4.13 -5.45
N ALA A 291 -9.61 -4.58 -5.96
CA ALA A 291 -8.32 -3.94 -5.73
C ALA A 291 -8.29 -2.46 -6.21
N ASP A 292 -7.47 -1.64 -5.57
CA ASP A 292 -7.29 -0.22 -5.92
C ASP A 292 -6.16 0.00 -6.95
N GLY A 293 -5.51 -1.06 -7.39
CA GLY A 293 -4.46 -0.98 -8.41
C GLY A 293 -3.64 -2.24 -8.55
N LEU A 294 -2.65 -2.14 -9.40
CA LEU A 294 -1.70 -3.22 -9.71
C LEU A 294 -0.26 -2.68 -9.70
N ILE A 295 0.68 -3.56 -9.34
CA ILE A 295 2.11 -3.33 -9.63
C ILE A 295 2.62 -4.46 -10.50
N ILE A 296 3.12 -4.13 -11.71
CA ILE A 296 3.45 -5.08 -12.76
C ILE A 296 4.89 -4.90 -13.20
N GLU A 297 5.60 -6.01 -13.42
CA GLU A 297 6.93 -5.98 -14.01
C GLU A 297 6.85 -5.98 -15.54
N ALA A 298 7.41 -4.93 -16.15
CA ALA A 298 7.57 -4.76 -17.59
C ALA A 298 9.02 -4.38 -17.92
N HIS A 299 9.60 -5.01 -18.93
CA HIS A 299 11.01 -4.85 -19.29
C HIS A 299 11.13 -4.79 -20.81
N ASN A 300 12.06 -3.98 -21.33
CA ASN A 300 12.29 -3.89 -22.77
C ASN A 300 12.89 -5.18 -23.37
N ASP A 301 13.73 -5.88 -22.62
CA ASP A 301 14.29 -7.19 -23.01
C ASP A 301 14.29 -8.19 -21.85
N PRO A 302 13.13 -8.84 -21.54
CA PRO A 302 13.03 -9.77 -20.41
C PRO A 302 13.94 -10.99 -20.51
N LYS A 303 14.44 -11.35 -21.69
CA LYS A 303 15.32 -12.52 -21.86
C LYS A 303 16.71 -12.28 -21.29
N HIS A 304 17.19 -11.05 -21.34
CA HIS A 304 18.51 -10.63 -20.89
C HIS A 304 18.43 -9.83 -19.58
N ALA A 305 17.26 -9.74 -18.95
CA ALA A 305 17.10 -9.04 -17.68
C ALA A 305 17.97 -9.64 -16.59
N LEU A 306 18.65 -8.77 -15.83
CA LEU A 306 19.51 -9.16 -14.70
C LEU A 306 18.73 -9.71 -13.52
N CYS A 307 17.40 -9.44 -13.47
CA CYS A 307 16.50 -9.84 -12.40
C CYS A 307 15.11 -10.17 -12.91
N ASP A 308 14.54 -11.30 -12.45
CA ASP A 308 13.14 -11.72 -12.60
C ASP A 308 12.55 -11.65 -14.04
N GLY A 309 13.40 -11.88 -15.06
CA GLY A 309 12.98 -11.83 -16.47
C GLY A 309 11.86 -12.82 -16.84
N ALA A 310 11.76 -13.97 -16.14
CA ALA A 310 10.74 -14.99 -16.42
C ALA A 310 9.30 -14.49 -16.16
N GLN A 311 9.14 -13.59 -15.19
CA GLN A 311 7.82 -13.03 -14.82
C GLN A 311 7.55 -11.66 -15.45
N SER A 312 8.58 -11.00 -15.98
CA SER A 312 8.45 -9.69 -16.63
C SER A 312 7.76 -9.81 -17.99
N LEU A 313 6.77 -8.97 -18.21
CA LEU A 313 6.19 -8.78 -19.54
C LEU A 313 7.20 -8.03 -20.41
N ASN A 314 7.26 -8.35 -21.72
CA ASN A 314 7.85 -7.39 -22.64
C ASN A 314 6.89 -6.20 -22.85
N LEU A 315 7.38 -5.11 -23.46
CA LEU A 315 6.60 -3.87 -23.55
C LEU A 315 5.34 -4.02 -24.42
N ASP A 316 5.37 -4.84 -25.47
CA ASP A 316 4.18 -5.11 -26.30
C ASP A 316 3.15 -5.97 -25.56
N GLN A 317 3.60 -6.95 -24.77
CA GLN A 317 2.71 -7.70 -23.89
C GLN A 317 2.08 -6.78 -22.82
N PHE A 318 2.86 -5.84 -22.31
CA PHE A 318 2.35 -4.86 -21.34
C PHE A 318 1.26 -3.98 -21.95
N ASP A 319 1.46 -3.47 -23.19
CA ASP A 319 0.46 -2.68 -23.91
C ASP A 319 -0.87 -3.46 -24.05
N HIS A 320 -0.77 -4.75 -24.41
CA HIS A 320 -1.95 -5.61 -24.52
C HIS A 320 -2.67 -5.80 -23.17
N VAL A 321 -1.92 -6.07 -22.11
CA VAL A 321 -2.45 -6.22 -20.75
C VAL A 321 -3.10 -4.93 -20.26
N MET A 322 -2.49 -3.77 -20.52
CA MET A 322 -3.04 -2.46 -20.14
C MET A 322 -4.35 -2.14 -20.87
N SER A 323 -4.46 -2.50 -22.16
CA SER A 323 -5.71 -2.34 -22.90
C SER A 323 -6.87 -3.15 -22.26
N ASP A 324 -6.58 -4.35 -21.78
CA ASP A 324 -7.56 -5.19 -21.09
C ASP A 324 -7.90 -4.65 -19.68
N ILE A 325 -6.90 -4.19 -18.94
CA ILE A 325 -7.06 -3.58 -17.61
C ILE A 325 -7.99 -2.35 -17.70
N LYS A 326 -7.75 -1.45 -18.66
CA LYS A 326 -8.58 -0.25 -18.85
C LYS A 326 -10.06 -0.58 -19.02
N ARG A 327 -10.39 -1.52 -19.92
CA ARG A 327 -11.78 -1.94 -20.15
C ARG A 327 -12.42 -2.56 -18.89
N ARG A 328 -11.65 -3.33 -18.14
CA ARG A 328 -12.16 -3.96 -16.92
C ARG A 328 -12.31 -2.98 -15.77
N ALA A 329 -11.37 -2.07 -15.59
CA ALA A 329 -11.48 -1.02 -14.59
C ALA A 329 -12.73 -0.15 -14.85
N GLU A 330 -12.97 0.22 -16.11
CA GLU A 330 -14.16 0.93 -16.51
C GLU A 330 -15.45 0.14 -16.25
N PHE A 331 -15.46 -1.16 -16.60
CA PHE A 331 -16.61 -2.06 -16.32
C PHE A 331 -16.93 -2.16 -14.84
N GLU A 332 -15.91 -2.19 -13.97
CA GLU A 332 -16.05 -2.23 -12.51
C GLU A 332 -16.28 -0.81 -11.90
N GLY A 333 -16.50 0.20 -12.73
CA GLY A 333 -16.75 1.57 -12.30
C GLY A 333 -15.54 2.25 -11.63
N ARG A 334 -14.32 1.78 -11.92
CA ARG A 334 -13.08 2.34 -11.37
C ARG A 334 -12.57 3.49 -12.21
N VAL A 335 -12.08 4.54 -11.57
CA VAL A 335 -11.48 5.71 -12.24
C VAL A 335 -9.98 5.47 -12.38
N MET A 336 -9.50 5.33 -13.60
CA MET A 336 -8.05 5.27 -13.86
C MET A 336 -7.47 6.68 -13.97
N MET A 337 -6.40 6.92 -13.22
CA MET A 337 -5.63 8.16 -13.23
C MET A 337 -4.36 7.92 -14.05
N PRO A 338 -4.19 8.56 -15.22
CA PRO A 338 -3.00 8.40 -16.08
C PRO A 338 -1.75 9.08 -15.49
#